data_cf9c96b6692dc869101b6e100c596a04
#
_entry.id   cf9c96b6692dc869101b6e100c596a04
#
_cell.length_a   1.000
_cell.length_b   1.000
_cell.length_c   1.000
_cell.angle_alpha   90.00
_cell.angle_beta   90.00
_cell.angle_gamma   90.00
#
_symmetry.space_group_name_H-M   'P 1'
#
loop_
_entity.id
_entity.type
_entity.pdbx_description
1 polymer ?
#
loop_
_entity_poly.entity_id
_entity_poly.type
_entity_poly.pdbx_seq_one_letter_code
_entity_poly.pdbx_strand_id
1 'polypeptide(L)'
;MVRGVNGRAKKIKNKGSHPAIIEQEGGNRMSTYESVIQRVVDEIEMRLGEDLKFSTVAKLSNFSDFHFHRVFQSIVGLPVMEYVRKRKLVLAAQRVSFSKDRLLDIALDCGFGTPESFIRAFRKMYGMTPGEYRKSGFRPPAYPKINVLQRRFNPYLGGIRMEYRIVTKPGFDVIGYSIRTRTADGQNNRDIPAFWQRYMQEKMGENLHKLAVSNAEYGICSEFDMESGEFSYVIGVEVREGAEVPEGAILRHYPEETYAVFTTPKASSDRFTESIQNTWMAIFSEWFPHSGYEHSGASEFEYYDERCWQDRNELLEMDIYIPVKQK
;
A
#
# COMPACT_ATOMS: atom_id res chain seq x y z
N MET A 1 -29.87 14.59 -72.86
CA MET A 1 -29.98 13.25 -72.26
C MET A 1 -28.81 13.06 -71.32
N VAL A 2 -29.12 12.70 -70.17
CA VAL A 2 -28.60 11.90 -69.05
C VAL A 2 -28.22 12.70 -67.84
N ARG A 3 -29.06 12.60 -66.91
CA ARG A 3 -29.23 12.62 -65.46
C ARG A 3 -27.98 12.81 -64.61
N GLY A 4 -28.18 13.73 -63.69
CA GLY A 4 -27.46 13.98 -62.50
C GLY A 4 -27.43 12.86 -61.46
N VAL A 5 -26.46 12.94 -60.60
CA VAL A 5 -26.50 12.28 -59.25
C VAL A 5 -25.97 13.27 -58.21
N ASN A 6 -26.89 13.69 -57.35
CA ASN A 6 -26.61 14.42 -56.11
C ASN A 6 -25.92 13.51 -55.08
N GLY A 7 -24.72 13.84 -54.65
CA GLY A 7 -24.06 13.24 -53.51
C GLY A 7 -24.21 14.11 -52.24
N ARG A 8 -25.20 13.83 -51.42
CA ARG A 8 -25.37 14.44 -50.08
C ARG A 8 -24.22 14.03 -49.18
N ALA A 9 -23.46 15.00 -48.69
CA ALA A 9 -22.55 14.82 -47.57
C ALA A 9 -23.35 14.50 -46.27
N LYS A 10 -23.21 13.28 -45.76
CA LYS A 10 -23.74 12.90 -44.46
C LYS A 10 -22.79 13.46 -43.37
N LYS A 11 -23.31 14.38 -42.57
CA LYS A 11 -22.74 14.77 -41.27
C LYS A 11 -22.67 13.53 -40.38
N ILE A 12 -21.45 13.07 -40.08
CA ILE A 12 -21.22 12.06 -39.05
C ILE A 12 -21.35 12.77 -37.69
N LYS A 13 -22.47 12.51 -37.00
CA LYS A 13 -22.62 12.85 -35.58
C LYS A 13 -21.72 11.92 -34.80
N ASN A 14 -20.71 12.48 -34.16
CA ASN A 14 -19.93 11.82 -33.14
C ASN A 14 -20.86 11.50 -31.95
N LYS A 15 -21.32 10.27 -31.85
CA LYS A 15 -21.96 9.74 -30.63
C LYS A 15 -20.87 9.30 -29.73
N GLY A 16 -20.81 9.93 -28.54
CA GLY A 16 -19.92 9.53 -27.46
C GLY A 16 -20.03 8.03 -27.20
N SER A 17 -18.90 7.38 -27.27
CA SER A 17 -18.75 5.99 -26.88
C SER A 17 -18.84 5.90 -25.37
N HIS A 18 -19.99 5.49 -24.85
CA HIS A 18 -20.08 4.93 -23.51
C HIS A 18 -19.24 3.64 -23.49
N PRO A 19 -18.41 3.41 -22.47
CA PRO A 19 -17.77 2.11 -22.31
C PRO A 19 -18.85 1.05 -22.12
N ALA A 20 -18.74 -0.03 -22.87
CA ALA A 20 -19.68 -1.14 -22.84
C ALA A 20 -19.78 -1.69 -21.40
N ILE A 21 -21.01 -1.74 -20.90
CA ILE A 21 -21.36 -2.45 -19.68
C ILE A 21 -21.25 -3.93 -19.99
N ILE A 22 -20.18 -4.58 -19.54
CA ILE A 22 -20.14 -6.05 -19.51
C ILE A 22 -20.87 -6.45 -18.22
N GLU A 23 -22.16 -6.78 -18.36
CA GLU A 23 -22.88 -7.55 -17.35
C GLU A 23 -22.24 -8.94 -17.28
N GLN A 24 -21.44 -9.20 -16.25
CA GLN A 24 -20.99 -10.55 -15.93
C GLN A 24 -21.96 -11.15 -14.92
N GLU A 25 -22.62 -12.20 -15.37
CA GLU A 25 -23.42 -13.10 -14.53
C GLU A 25 -22.63 -13.55 -13.30
N GLY A 26 -23.31 -13.56 -12.14
CA GLY A 26 -22.76 -13.89 -10.83
C GLY A 26 -22.23 -15.33 -10.71
N GLY A 27 -20.98 -15.50 -11.07
CA GLY A 27 -20.18 -16.66 -10.75
C GLY A 27 -18.93 -16.17 -10.01
N ASN A 28 -18.69 -16.72 -8.83
CA ASN A 28 -17.55 -16.42 -7.93
C ASN A 28 -16.20 -16.73 -8.61
N ARG A 29 -15.79 -15.93 -9.63
CA ARG A 29 -14.46 -16.00 -10.22
C ARG A 29 -13.51 -15.26 -9.29
N MET A 30 -12.70 -16.03 -8.55
CA MET A 30 -11.53 -15.53 -7.83
C MET A 30 -10.76 -14.54 -8.70
N SER A 31 -10.42 -13.38 -8.15
CA SER A 31 -9.59 -12.43 -8.89
C SER A 31 -8.24 -13.10 -9.19
N THR A 32 -7.65 -12.77 -10.33
CA THR A 32 -6.34 -13.27 -10.72
C THR A 32 -5.27 -12.99 -9.66
N TYR A 33 -5.40 -11.88 -8.92
CA TYR A 33 -4.47 -11.48 -7.89
C TYR A 33 -4.57 -12.34 -6.63
N GLU A 34 -5.77 -12.67 -6.16
CA GLU A 34 -5.96 -13.58 -5.03
C GLU A 34 -5.34 -14.95 -5.31
N SER A 35 -5.53 -15.47 -6.53
CA SER A 35 -4.93 -16.74 -6.95
C SER A 35 -3.40 -16.66 -6.98
N VAL A 36 -2.82 -15.55 -7.44
CA VAL A 36 -1.37 -15.34 -7.44
C VAL A 36 -0.86 -15.24 -6.01
N ILE A 37 -1.49 -14.45 -5.16
CA ILE A 37 -1.07 -14.29 -3.76
C ILE A 37 -1.22 -15.60 -2.98
N GLN A 38 -2.29 -16.37 -3.20
CA GLN A 38 -2.43 -17.69 -2.55
C GLN A 38 -1.28 -18.62 -2.96
N ARG A 39 -0.94 -18.68 -4.24
CA ARG A 39 0.22 -19.48 -4.71
C ARG A 39 1.53 -19.01 -4.05
N VAL A 40 1.75 -17.70 -3.92
CA VAL A 40 2.94 -17.18 -3.23
C VAL A 40 2.92 -17.57 -1.74
N VAL A 41 1.77 -17.50 -1.07
CA VAL A 41 1.62 -17.96 0.32
C VAL A 41 1.96 -19.45 0.44
N ASP A 42 1.48 -20.28 -0.49
CA ASP A 42 1.74 -21.72 -0.50
C ASP A 42 3.23 -22.02 -0.66
N GLU A 43 3.91 -21.33 -1.58
CA GLU A 43 5.37 -21.43 -1.80
C GLU A 43 6.18 -20.97 -0.57
N ILE A 44 5.77 -19.88 0.10
CA ILE A 44 6.39 -19.46 1.36
C ILE A 44 6.30 -20.55 2.40
N GLU A 45 5.12 -21.17 2.57
CA GLU A 45 4.89 -22.21 3.59
C GLU A 45 5.75 -23.46 3.33
N MET A 46 5.99 -23.85 2.08
CA MET A 46 6.87 -24.97 1.72
C MET A 46 8.34 -24.68 2.00
N ARG A 47 8.73 -23.42 2.03
CA ARG A 47 10.13 -22.97 2.11
C ARG A 47 10.46 -22.21 3.39
N LEU A 48 9.67 -22.35 4.46
CA LEU A 48 9.88 -21.64 5.73
C LEU A 48 11.23 -21.93 6.41
N GLY A 49 11.85 -23.09 6.13
CA GLY A 49 13.19 -23.43 6.63
C GLY A 49 14.34 -22.72 5.90
N GLU A 50 14.07 -22.07 4.75
CA GLU A 50 15.09 -21.38 3.96
C GLU A 50 15.27 -19.91 4.41
N ASP A 51 16.42 -19.32 4.02
CA ASP A 51 16.62 -17.86 4.13
C ASP A 51 15.88 -17.15 3.01
N LEU A 52 14.56 -16.95 3.20
CA LEU A 52 13.70 -16.27 2.24
C LEU A 52 13.93 -14.76 2.28
N LYS A 53 14.38 -14.21 1.15
CA LYS A 53 14.50 -12.76 0.92
C LYS A 53 13.29 -12.23 0.15
N PHE A 54 12.97 -10.96 0.34
CA PHE A 54 11.87 -10.29 -0.36
C PHE A 54 11.94 -10.52 -1.87
N SER A 55 13.11 -10.27 -2.49
CA SER A 55 13.29 -10.39 -3.94
C SER A 55 13.05 -11.81 -4.47
N THR A 56 13.32 -12.83 -3.67
CA THR A 56 13.04 -14.24 -4.02
C THR A 56 11.53 -14.49 -4.01
N VAL A 57 10.83 -13.98 -3.01
CA VAL A 57 9.38 -14.16 -2.87
C VAL A 57 8.61 -13.34 -3.90
N ALA A 58 9.03 -12.11 -4.17
CA ALA A 58 8.40 -11.22 -5.15
C ALA A 58 8.39 -11.83 -6.57
N LYS A 59 9.49 -12.46 -6.97
CA LYS A 59 9.59 -13.14 -8.29
C LYS A 59 8.52 -14.21 -8.51
N LEU A 60 7.98 -14.83 -7.46
CA LEU A 60 6.93 -15.84 -7.59
C LEU A 60 5.60 -15.27 -8.08
N SER A 61 5.40 -13.98 -7.91
CA SER A 61 4.16 -13.28 -8.33
C SER A 61 4.15 -12.87 -9.80
N ASN A 62 5.31 -12.71 -10.42
CA ASN A 62 5.52 -12.04 -11.72
C ASN A 62 5.09 -10.56 -11.72
N PHE A 63 4.95 -9.93 -10.55
CA PHE A 63 4.73 -8.49 -10.42
C PHE A 63 6.07 -7.77 -10.23
N SER A 64 6.09 -6.44 -10.45
CA SER A 64 7.20 -5.63 -9.95
C SER A 64 7.26 -5.70 -8.41
N ASP A 65 8.45 -5.54 -7.85
CA ASP A 65 8.67 -5.65 -6.40
C ASP A 65 7.73 -4.76 -5.60
N PHE A 66 7.57 -3.50 -6.04
CA PHE A 66 6.70 -2.54 -5.38
C PHE A 66 5.22 -2.95 -5.50
N HIS A 67 4.78 -3.31 -6.70
CA HIS A 67 3.41 -3.76 -6.92
C HIS A 67 3.08 -5.01 -6.09
N PHE A 68 3.99 -5.99 -6.07
CA PHE A 68 3.85 -7.19 -5.24
C PHE A 68 3.69 -6.83 -3.75
N HIS A 69 4.58 -5.96 -3.23
CA HIS A 69 4.54 -5.55 -1.83
C HIS A 69 3.17 -4.97 -1.45
N ARG A 70 2.65 -4.03 -2.25
CA ARG A 70 1.37 -3.37 -2.00
C ARG A 70 0.18 -4.33 -2.11
N VAL A 71 0.16 -5.15 -3.17
CA VAL A 71 -0.91 -6.15 -3.38
C VAL A 71 -0.91 -7.20 -2.28
N PHE A 72 0.26 -7.74 -1.92
CA PHE A 72 0.36 -8.74 -0.86
C PHE A 72 -0.15 -8.17 0.47
N GLN A 73 0.31 -6.98 0.85
CA GLN A 73 -0.12 -6.32 2.09
C GLN A 73 -1.62 -6.02 2.09
N SER A 74 -2.18 -5.55 1.00
CA SER A 74 -3.62 -5.27 0.88
C SER A 74 -4.46 -6.54 1.03
N ILE A 75 -4.06 -7.62 0.38
CA ILE A 75 -4.79 -8.89 0.40
C ILE A 75 -4.55 -9.67 1.70
N VAL A 76 -3.32 -9.74 2.21
CA VAL A 76 -2.94 -10.53 3.39
C VAL A 76 -3.12 -9.74 4.69
N GLY A 77 -3.04 -8.41 4.62
CA GLY A 77 -3.13 -7.51 5.77
C GLY A 77 -1.80 -7.30 6.50
N LEU A 78 -0.71 -7.87 5.99
CA LEU A 78 0.65 -7.76 6.52
C LEU A 78 1.66 -7.65 5.39
N PRO A 79 2.80 -6.94 5.59
CA PRO A 79 3.95 -7.05 4.71
C PRO A 79 4.43 -8.49 4.58
N VAL A 80 4.88 -8.88 3.39
CA VAL A 80 5.25 -10.29 3.11
C VAL A 80 6.35 -10.82 4.02
N MET A 81 7.40 -10.03 4.30
CA MET A 81 8.50 -10.46 5.17
C MET A 81 8.07 -10.55 6.64
N GLU A 82 7.08 -9.77 7.06
CA GLU A 82 6.45 -9.94 8.37
C GLU A 82 5.63 -11.23 8.45
N TYR A 83 4.88 -11.55 7.40
CA TYR A 83 4.17 -12.83 7.28
C TYR A 83 5.16 -13.99 7.38
N VAL A 84 6.22 -14.00 6.59
CA VAL A 84 7.29 -15.03 6.62
C VAL A 84 7.85 -15.19 8.04
N ARG A 85 8.22 -14.08 8.67
CA ARG A 85 8.77 -14.09 10.05
C ARG A 85 7.80 -14.69 11.06
N LYS A 86 6.52 -14.30 11.01
CA LYS A 86 5.49 -14.85 11.91
C LYS A 86 5.32 -16.36 11.72
N ARG A 87 5.29 -16.82 10.46
CA ARG A 87 5.16 -18.26 10.17
C ARG A 87 6.38 -19.06 10.62
N LYS A 88 7.61 -18.57 10.41
CA LYS A 88 8.83 -19.16 10.94
C LYS A 88 8.80 -19.29 12.47
N LEU A 89 8.31 -18.27 13.18
CA LEU A 89 8.16 -18.30 14.63
C LEU A 89 7.15 -19.34 15.10
N VAL A 90 6.06 -19.56 14.37
CA VAL A 90 5.09 -20.64 14.67
C VAL A 90 5.75 -22.02 14.56
N LEU A 91 6.49 -22.25 13.48
CA LEU A 91 7.24 -23.50 13.28
C LEU A 91 8.27 -23.70 14.40
N ALA A 92 9.03 -22.65 14.74
CA ALA A 92 9.98 -22.68 15.83
C ALA A 92 9.32 -22.96 17.19
N ALA A 93 8.19 -22.34 17.50
CA ALA A 93 7.48 -22.54 18.76
C ALA A 93 6.97 -23.99 18.91
N GLN A 94 6.52 -24.60 17.83
CA GLN A 94 6.15 -26.03 17.82
C GLN A 94 7.39 -26.90 18.15
N ARG A 95 8.52 -26.67 17.51
CA ARG A 95 9.74 -27.42 17.81
C ARG A 95 10.25 -27.16 19.22
N VAL A 96 10.22 -25.92 19.70
CA VAL A 96 10.59 -25.57 21.09
C VAL A 96 9.73 -26.33 22.10
N SER A 97 8.43 -26.52 21.81
CA SER A 97 7.50 -27.21 22.69
C SER A 97 7.62 -28.74 22.69
N PHE A 98 7.91 -29.32 21.51
CA PHE A 98 7.76 -30.75 21.30
C PHE A 98 9.11 -31.50 21.10
N SER A 99 10.22 -30.78 20.91
CA SER A 99 11.53 -31.42 20.77
C SER A 99 12.47 -31.08 21.94
N LYS A 100 13.53 -31.87 22.07
CA LYS A 100 14.66 -31.60 22.97
C LYS A 100 15.83 -30.93 22.25
N ASP A 101 15.64 -30.53 20.99
CA ASP A 101 16.66 -29.91 20.17
C ASP A 101 17.22 -28.65 20.85
N ARG A 102 18.48 -28.33 20.56
CA ARG A 102 19.08 -27.08 21.04
C ARG A 102 18.35 -25.90 20.41
N LEU A 103 18.12 -24.84 21.19
CA LEU A 103 17.46 -23.63 20.70
C LEU A 103 18.21 -23.00 19.52
N LEU A 104 19.54 -23.15 19.47
CA LEU A 104 20.36 -22.72 18.36
C LEU A 104 20.01 -23.48 17.06
N ASP A 105 19.91 -24.81 17.16
CA ASP A 105 19.61 -25.63 15.98
C ASP A 105 18.19 -25.32 15.47
N ILE A 106 17.22 -25.15 16.38
CA ILE A 106 15.85 -24.73 16.03
C ILE A 106 15.87 -23.36 15.30
N ALA A 107 16.67 -22.40 15.78
CA ALA A 107 16.76 -21.09 15.18
C ALA A 107 17.29 -21.17 13.74
N LEU A 108 18.38 -21.90 13.55
CA LEU A 108 19.02 -22.10 12.22
C LEU A 108 18.08 -22.83 11.24
N ASP A 109 17.49 -23.93 11.66
CA ASP A 109 16.57 -24.74 10.84
C ASP A 109 15.29 -24.00 10.49
N CYS A 110 14.88 -23.02 11.31
CA CYS A 110 13.76 -22.11 11.01
C CYS A 110 14.21 -20.88 10.21
N GLY A 111 15.45 -20.87 9.71
CA GLY A 111 15.96 -19.82 8.82
C GLY A 111 16.19 -18.47 9.51
N PHE A 112 16.58 -18.48 10.81
CA PHE A 112 17.07 -17.27 11.49
C PHE A 112 18.58 -17.19 11.36
N GLY A 113 19.10 -16.05 10.89
CA GLY A 113 20.54 -15.89 10.65
C GLY A 113 21.38 -15.88 11.93
N THR A 114 20.81 -15.47 13.09
CA THR A 114 21.50 -15.47 14.40
C THR A 114 20.55 -15.85 15.53
N PRO A 115 21.09 -16.48 16.61
CA PRO A 115 20.31 -16.80 17.81
C PRO A 115 19.66 -15.57 18.46
N GLU A 116 20.36 -14.43 18.45
CA GLU A 116 19.89 -13.18 19.04
C GLU A 116 18.67 -12.64 18.27
N SER A 117 18.71 -12.70 16.93
CA SER A 117 17.58 -12.32 16.08
C SER A 117 16.36 -13.19 16.33
N PHE A 118 16.57 -14.51 16.50
CA PHE A 118 15.53 -15.45 16.88
C PHE A 118 14.92 -15.15 18.24
N ILE A 119 15.75 -15.02 19.30
CA ILE A 119 15.29 -14.76 20.68
C ILE A 119 14.49 -13.46 20.73
N ARG A 120 14.99 -12.41 20.09
CA ARG A 120 14.31 -11.10 20.04
C ARG A 120 12.94 -11.19 19.31
N ALA A 121 12.90 -11.85 18.14
CA ALA A 121 11.66 -12.02 17.38
C ALA A 121 10.65 -12.91 18.13
N PHE A 122 11.14 -13.99 18.75
CA PHE A 122 10.31 -14.91 19.52
C PHE A 122 9.71 -14.21 20.76
N ARG A 123 10.55 -13.45 21.50
CA ARG A 123 10.07 -12.68 22.66
C ARG A 123 9.07 -11.60 22.26
N LYS A 124 9.28 -10.93 21.12
CA LYS A 124 8.31 -9.96 20.58
C LYS A 124 6.94 -10.61 20.29
N MET A 125 6.93 -11.84 19.77
CA MET A 125 5.69 -12.53 19.37
C MET A 125 4.99 -13.20 20.54
N TYR A 126 5.73 -13.81 21.47
CA TYR A 126 5.20 -14.65 22.54
C TYR A 126 5.33 -14.07 23.95
N GLY A 127 5.94 -12.89 24.11
CA GLY A 127 6.13 -12.23 25.40
C GLY A 127 7.24 -12.82 26.27
N MET A 128 7.85 -13.95 25.87
CA MET A 128 8.87 -14.68 26.62
C MET A 128 9.94 -15.27 25.70
N THR A 129 11.08 -15.60 26.26
CA THR A 129 12.17 -16.25 25.51
C THR A 129 11.82 -17.69 25.13
N PRO A 130 12.46 -18.27 24.08
CA PRO A 130 12.24 -19.69 23.72
C PRO A 130 12.52 -20.66 24.87
N GLY A 131 13.51 -20.35 25.73
CA GLY A 131 13.84 -21.16 26.89
C GLY A 131 12.77 -21.13 27.99
N GLU A 132 12.21 -19.95 28.28
CA GLU A 132 11.07 -19.79 29.18
C GLU A 132 9.82 -20.46 28.62
N TYR A 133 9.57 -20.30 27.30
CA TYR A 133 8.46 -20.92 26.60
C TYR A 133 8.48 -22.44 26.71
N ARG A 134 9.65 -23.08 26.53
CA ARG A 134 9.84 -24.53 26.70
C ARG A 134 9.50 -25.00 28.12
N LYS A 135 9.88 -24.21 29.13
CA LYS A 135 9.66 -24.54 30.55
C LYS A 135 8.22 -24.32 31.01
N SER A 136 7.56 -23.30 30.47
CA SER A 136 6.24 -22.85 30.93
C SER A 136 5.10 -23.81 30.55
N GLY A 137 5.28 -24.65 29.55
CA GLY A 137 4.19 -25.44 28.97
C GLY A 137 3.10 -24.61 28.28
N PHE A 138 3.28 -23.28 28.21
CA PHE A 138 2.33 -22.37 27.59
C PHE A 138 2.28 -22.59 26.06
N ARG A 139 1.09 -22.60 25.54
CA ARG A 139 0.82 -22.80 24.11
C ARG A 139 -0.15 -21.74 23.63
N PRO A 140 0.36 -20.57 23.22
CA PRO A 140 -0.49 -19.56 22.65
C PRO A 140 -1.11 -20.04 21.33
N PRO A 141 -2.25 -19.47 20.92
CA PRO A 141 -2.83 -19.77 19.63
C PRO A 141 -1.79 -19.51 18.54
N ALA A 142 -1.61 -20.49 17.66
CA ALA A 142 -0.70 -20.38 16.53
C ALA A 142 -1.25 -19.34 15.54
N TYR A 143 -0.37 -18.53 14.96
CA TYR A 143 -0.72 -17.72 13.80
C TYR A 143 -0.92 -18.65 12.59
N PRO A 144 -2.17 -18.88 12.11
CA PRO A 144 -2.43 -19.88 11.10
C PRO A 144 -1.87 -19.47 9.73
N LYS A 145 -1.64 -20.46 8.87
CA LYS A 145 -1.46 -20.21 7.43
C LYS A 145 -2.68 -19.45 6.91
N ILE A 146 -2.46 -18.36 6.21
CA ILE A 146 -3.54 -17.60 5.59
C ILE A 146 -4.07 -18.37 4.38
N ASN A 147 -5.40 -18.47 4.30
CA ASN A 147 -6.10 -18.88 3.10
C ASN A 147 -6.81 -17.66 2.51
N VAL A 148 -6.20 -17.07 1.50
CA VAL A 148 -6.72 -15.88 0.82
C VAL A 148 -8.05 -16.18 0.14
N LEU A 149 -8.22 -17.42 -0.36
CA LEU A 149 -9.37 -17.86 -1.14
C LEU A 149 -10.63 -18.07 -0.28
N GLN A 150 -10.46 -18.22 1.04
CA GLN A 150 -11.55 -18.38 2.00
C GLN A 150 -11.95 -17.08 2.69
N ARG A 151 -11.24 -15.98 2.42
CA ARG A 151 -11.66 -14.66 2.92
C ARG A 151 -13.02 -14.35 2.31
N ARG A 152 -14.03 -14.26 3.16
CA ARG A 152 -15.35 -13.79 2.77
C ARG A 152 -15.17 -12.38 2.20
N PHE A 153 -15.71 -12.19 0.99
CA PHE A 153 -15.98 -10.90 0.38
C PHE A 153 -16.46 -9.92 1.47
N ASN A 154 -15.78 -8.80 1.62
CA ASN A 154 -16.25 -7.75 2.51
C ASN A 154 -17.44 -7.07 1.82
N PRO A 155 -18.70 -7.28 2.27
CA PRO A 155 -19.87 -6.72 1.59
C PRO A 155 -19.91 -5.19 1.65
N TYR A 156 -19.10 -4.57 2.53
CA TYR A 156 -18.97 -3.11 2.62
C TYR A 156 -17.99 -2.53 1.59
N LEU A 157 -17.14 -3.36 0.96
CA LEU A 157 -16.23 -2.97 -0.12
C LEU A 157 -16.76 -3.43 -1.49
N GLY A 158 -17.69 -4.39 -1.51
CA GLY A 158 -18.26 -4.94 -2.73
C GLY A 158 -19.26 -4.01 -3.38
N GLY A 159 -18.86 -3.38 -4.48
CA GLY A 159 -19.73 -2.58 -5.31
C GLY A 159 -19.47 -1.07 -5.29
N ILE A 160 -18.48 -0.57 -4.59
CA ILE A 160 -18.01 0.80 -4.81
C ILE A 160 -17.28 0.80 -6.15
N ARG A 161 -17.96 1.28 -7.18
CA ARG A 161 -17.33 1.59 -8.47
C ARG A 161 -16.35 2.72 -8.19
N MET A 162 -15.07 2.40 -8.06
CA MET A 162 -14.04 3.43 -7.87
C MET A 162 -13.94 4.23 -9.15
N GLU A 163 -14.41 5.46 -9.12
CA GLU A 163 -14.15 6.41 -10.19
C GLU A 163 -12.68 6.81 -10.14
N TYR A 164 -12.02 6.75 -11.27
CA TYR A 164 -10.62 7.17 -11.39
C TYR A 164 -10.40 7.90 -12.71
N ARG A 165 -9.34 8.69 -12.75
CA ARG A 165 -8.85 9.34 -13.97
C ARG A 165 -7.36 9.07 -14.16
N ILE A 166 -6.92 8.95 -15.40
CA ILE A 166 -5.51 8.83 -15.74
C ILE A 166 -4.98 10.23 -16.07
N VAL A 167 -3.90 10.62 -15.40
CA VAL A 167 -3.29 11.95 -15.52
C VAL A 167 -1.78 11.80 -15.63
N THR A 168 -1.16 12.44 -16.61
CA THR A 168 0.30 12.64 -16.62
C THR A 168 0.60 13.96 -15.92
N LYS A 169 1.31 13.88 -14.77
CA LYS A 169 1.76 15.06 -14.02
C LYS A 169 3.20 15.34 -14.41
N PRO A 170 3.52 16.58 -14.87
CA PRO A 170 4.90 17.01 -15.09
C PRO A 170 5.76 16.85 -13.85
N GLY A 171 7.07 16.79 -14.02
CA GLY A 171 8.00 16.80 -12.89
C GLY A 171 7.79 18.03 -12.01
N PHE A 172 7.90 17.85 -10.69
CA PHE A 172 7.65 18.90 -9.70
C PHE A 172 8.57 18.77 -8.49
N ASP A 173 8.81 19.88 -7.82
CA ASP A 173 9.61 19.95 -6.61
C ASP A 173 8.72 20.17 -5.40
N VAL A 174 9.01 19.47 -4.31
CA VAL A 174 8.31 19.61 -3.03
C VAL A 174 9.30 19.99 -1.94
N ILE A 175 9.03 21.05 -1.19
CA ILE A 175 9.68 21.34 0.08
C ILE A 175 8.74 20.89 1.21
N GLY A 176 9.28 20.14 2.17
CA GLY A 176 8.46 19.60 3.27
C GLY A 176 9.30 19.04 4.40
N TYR A 177 8.60 18.45 5.35
CA TYR A 177 9.18 17.73 6.47
C TYR A 177 8.94 16.23 6.32
N SER A 178 9.84 15.39 6.82
CA SER A 178 9.74 13.95 6.64
C SER A 178 9.86 13.19 7.95
N ILE A 179 9.23 12.00 7.99
CA ILE A 179 9.47 10.97 8.97
C ILE A 179 9.85 9.66 8.29
N ARG A 180 10.63 8.81 9.00
CA ARG A 180 10.77 7.40 8.64
C ARG A 180 9.72 6.60 9.39
N THR A 181 9.01 5.75 8.70
CA THR A 181 8.03 4.82 9.28
C THR A 181 8.10 3.49 8.53
N ARG A 182 7.27 2.53 8.93
CA ARG A 182 7.22 1.21 8.31
C ARG A 182 5.81 0.63 8.34
N THR A 183 5.56 -0.27 7.42
CA THR A 183 4.27 -0.95 7.30
C THR A 183 4.09 -2.08 8.33
N ALA A 184 5.20 -2.58 8.92
CA ALA A 184 5.18 -3.66 9.91
C ALA A 184 4.37 -3.27 11.16
N ASP A 185 3.54 -4.17 11.65
CA ASP A 185 2.64 -3.99 12.80
C ASP A 185 1.70 -2.78 12.65
N GLY A 186 1.44 -2.31 11.41
CA GLY A 186 0.64 -1.12 11.14
C GLY A 186 1.22 0.16 11.76
N GLN A 187 2.54 0.26 11.88
CA GLN A 187 3.20 1.40 12.49
C GLN A 187 2.89 2.70 11.73
N ASN A 188 2.93 2.67 10.39
CA ASN A 188 2.57 3.80 9.54
C ASN A 188 1.17 4.34 9.81
N ASN A 189 0.19 3.47 10.14
CA ASN A 189 -1.17 3.89 10.45
C ASN A 189 -1.29 4.69 11.76
N ARG A 190 -0.24 4.69 12.59
CA ARG A 190 -0.12 5.49 13.82
C ARG A 190 0.80 6.70 13.62
N ASP A 191 1.95 6.47 12.98
CA ASP A 191 2.98 7.51 12.83
C ASP A 191 2.54 8.63 11.87
N ILE A 192 1.89 8.29 10.75
CA ILE A 192 1.45 9.27 9.76
C ILE A 192 0.37 10.21 10.34
N PRO A 193 -0.73 9.74 10.95
CA PRO A 193 -1.69 10.63 11.60
C PRO A 193 -1.06 11.48 12.73
N ALA A 194 -0.15 10.89 13.53
CA ALA A 194 0.55 11.64 14.57
C ALA A 194 1.47 12.73 13.99
N PHE A 195 2.09 12.46 12.83
CA PHE A 195 2.91 13.44 12.13
C PHE A 195 2.06 14.59 11.56
N TRP A 196 0.92 14.30 10.95
CA TRP A 196 -0.03 15.31 10.53
C TRP A 196 -0.52 16.17 11.71
N GLN A 197 -0.84 15.53 12.83
CA GLN A 197 -1.26 16.25 14.03
C GLN A 197 -0.16 17.20 14.53
N ARG A 198 1.09 16.76 14.60
CA ARG A 198 2.24 17.61 14.97
C ARG A 198 2.43 18.74 13.96
N TYR A 199 2.39 18.42 12.66
CA TYR A 199 2.53 19.42 11.58
C TYR A 199 1.53 20.56 11.72
N MET A 200 0.28 20.25 12.03
CA MET A 200 -0.78 21.23 12.25
C MET A 200 -0.61 22.00 13.57
N GLN A 201 -0.29 21.31 14.68
CA GLN A 201 -0.14 21.94 16.00
C GLN A 201 1.06 22.89 16.08
N GLU A 202 2.18 22.49 15.51
CA GLU A 202 3.41 23.29 15.48
C GLU A 202 3.43 24.29 14.32
N LYS A 203 2.36 24.33 13.51
CA LYS A 203 2.22 25.25 12.36
C LYS A 203 3.39 25.17 11.37
N MET A 204 3.91 23.96 11.19
CA MET A 204 5.10 23.72 10.35
C MET A 204 4.88 24.18 8.90
N GLY A 205 3.63 24.15 8.41
CA GLY A 205 3.26 24.58 7.06
C GLY A 205 3.36 26.09 6.81
N GLU A 206 3.29 26.96 7.85
CA GLU A 206 3.21 28.43 7.65
C GLU A 206 4.34 29.01 6.81
N ASN A 207 5.58 28.50 6.98
CA ASN A 207 6.72 28.93 6.18
C ASN A 207 6.77 28.27 4.80
N LEU A 208 6.27 27.05 4.68
CA LEU A 208 6.20 26.32 3.41
C LEU A 208 5.19 26.98 2.46
N HIS A 209 4.02 27.36 2.95
CA HIS A 209 2.98 27.99 2.14
C HIS A 209 3.40 29.32 1.51
N LYS A 210 4.38 30.03 2.10
CA LYS A 210 4.95 31.27 1.49
C LYS A 210 5.72 30.99 0.19
N LEU A 211 6.20 29.73 0.03
CA LEU A 211 6.99 29.28 -1.13
C LEU A 211 6.13 28.49 -2.11
N ALA A 212 4.92 28.08 -1.70
CA ALA A 212 4.07 27.18 -2.43
C ALA A 212 3.51 27.79 -3.72
N VAL A 213 3.36 26.96 -4.75
CA VAL A 213 2.71 27.35 -6.02
C VAL A 213 1.18 27.34 -5.91
N SER A 214 0.64 26.64 -4.90
CA SER A 214 -0.80 26.56 -4.61
C SER A 214 -1.03 26.38 -3.10
N ASN A 215 -2.27 26.37 -2.67
CA ASN A 215 -2.63 26.10 -1.26
C ASN A 215 -2.70 24.60 -0.93
N ALA A 216 -2.39 23.73 -1.89
CA ALA A 216 -2.44 22.29 -1.68
C ALA A 216 -1.22 21.76 -0.93
N GLU A 217 -1.44 20.76 -0.10
CA GLU A 217 -0.40 20.00 0.58
C GLU A 217 -0.31 18.57 0.03
N TYR A 218 0.86 18.01 0.12
CA TYR A 218 1.19 16.68 -0.34
C TYR A 218 1.57 15.79 0.83
N GLY A 219 1.03 14.57 0.89
CA GLY A 219 1.50 13.48 1.73
C GLY A 219 2.16 12.41 0.85
N ILE A 220 3.49 12.38 0.77
CA ILE A 220 4.21 11.56 -0.23
C ILE A 220 4.92 10.40 0.43
N CYS A 221 4.64 9.18 -0.06
CA CYS A 221 5.37 7.97 0.28
C CYS A 221 6.54 7.77 -0.71
N SER A 222 7.74 7.63 -0.19
CA SER A 222 8.96 7.48 -1.02
C SER A 222 10.03 6.65 -0.30
N GLU A 223 11.10 6.30 -1.02
CA GLU A 223 12.28 5.62 -0.47
C GLU A 223 11.92 4.32 0.28
N PHE A 224 11.08 3.49 -0.34
CA PHE A 224 10.72 2.20 0.20
C PHE A 224 11.89 1.22 0.25
N ASP A 225 12.14 0.66 1.42
CA ASP A 225 12.96 -0.52 1.61
C ASP A 225 12.06 -1.77 1.68
N MET A 226 12.13 -2.59 0.64
CA MET A 226 11.27 -3.76 0.50
C MET A 226 11.60 -4.88 1.49
N GLU A 227 12.82 -4.94 2.02
CA GLU A 227 13.22 -5.96 3.01
C GLU A 227 12.74 -5.61 4.42
N SER A 228 12.90 -4.37 4.84
CA SER A 228 12.48 -3.89 6.16
C SER A 228 11.02 -3.42 6.20
N GLY A 229 10.46 -3.03 5.04
CA GLY A 229 9.16 -2.38 4.94
C GLY A 229 9.18 -0.93 5.42
N GLU A 230 10.38 -0.33 5.55
CA GLU A 230 10.53 1.07 5.93
C GLU A 230 10.39 2.00 4.72
N PHE A 231 9.85 3.18 4.95
CA PHE A 231 9.74 4.22 3.93
C PHE A 231 9.75 5.61 4.55
N SER A 232 10.01 6.63 3.71
CA SER A 232 9.86 8.03 4.09
C SER A 232 8.45 8.52 3.77
N TYR A 233 7.82 9.21 4.72
CA TYR A 233 6.59 9.97 4.48
C TYR A 233 6.88 11.45 4.62
N VAL A 234 6.56 12.23 3.58
CA VAL A 234 6.83 13.66 3.49
C VAL A 234 5.51 14.41 3.50
N ILE A 235 5.37 15.39 4.40
CA ILE A 235 4.31 16.42 4.31
C ILE A 235 4.96 17.68 3.78
N GLY A 236 4.45 18.21 2.67
CA GLY A 236 5.05 19.39 2.05
C GLY A 236 4.17 20.06 1.01
N VAL A 237 4.71 21.06 0.38
CA VAL A 237 4.06 21.86 -0.65
C VAL A 237 4.88 21.86 -1.95
N GLU A 238 4.22 21.91 -3.09
CA GLU A 238 4.87 22.09 -4.38
C GLU A 238 5.42 23.50 -4.49
N VAL A 239 6.67 23.62 -4.94
CA VAL A 239 7.39 24.88 -5.04
C VAL A 239 7.92 25.11 -6.46
N ARG A 240 8.30 26.35 -6.76
CA ARG A 240 9.00 26.67 -8.01
C ARG A 240 10.46 26.26 -7.90
N GLU A 241 11.05 25.92 -9.04
CA GLU A 241 12.49 25.65 -9.13
C GLU A 241 13.32 26.79 -8.50
N GLY A 242 14.34 26.40 -7.71
CA GLY A 242 15.22 27.35 -7.03
C GLY A 242 14.64 27.96 -5.74
N ALA A 243 13.53 27.48 -5.20
CA ALA A 243 13.00 27.93 -3.91
C ALA A 243 14.01 27.64 -2.78
N GLU A 244 14.18 28.59 -1.88
CA GLU A 244 15.06 28.45 -0.71
C GLU A 244 14.44 27.49 0.30
N VAL A 245 15.22 26.49 0.76
CA VAL A 245 14.76 25.47 1.68
C VAL A 245 14.84 25.98 3.12
N PRO A 246 13.71 26.07 3.85
CA PRO A 246 13.72 26.48 5.25
C PRO A 246 14.49 25.48 6.14
N GLU A 247 15.01 25.98 7.27
CA GLU A 247 15.71 25.14 8.25
C GLU A 247 14.85 23.97 8.70
N GLY A 248 15.44 22.77 8.70
CA GLY A 248 14.76 21.51 9.08
C GLY A 248 13.83 20.92 8.01
N ALA A 249 13.58 21.64 6.92
CA ALA A 249 12.85 21.10 5.77
C ALA A 249 13.80 20.41 4.78
N ILE A 250 13.21 19.60 3.89
CA ILE A 250 13.91 18.93 2.78
C ILE A 250 13.30 19.33 1.44
N LEU A 251 14.13 19.35 0.40
CA LEU A 251 13.67 19.47 -0.99
C LEU A 251 13.74 18.11 -1.66
N ARG A 252 12.66 17.75 -2.36
CA ARG A 252 12.56 16.52 -3.15
C ARG A 252 12.06 16.83 -4.54
N HIS A 253 12.73 16.27 -5.55
CA HIS A 253 12.28 16.31 -6.94
C HIS A 253 11.53 15.01 -7.29
N TYR A 254 10.34 15.15 -7.88
CA TYR A 254 9.53 14.05 -8.40
C TYR A 254 9.45 14.19 -9.92
N PRO A 255 9.91 13.20 -10.71
CA PRO A 255 9.92 13.28 -12.17
C PRO A 255 8.48 13.24 -12.73
N GLU A 256 8.37 13.58 -14.03
CA GLU A 256 7.12 13.37 -14.77
C GLU A 256 6.69 11.90 -14.68
N GLU A 257 5.41 11.68 -14.35
CA GLU A 257 4.87 10.35 -14.18
C GLU A 257 3.38 10.31 -14.53
N THR A 258 2.90 9.14 -14.94
CA THR A 258 1.48 8.88 -15.19
C THR A 258 0.82 8.28 -13.96
N TYR A 259 -0.26 8.89 -13.52
CA TYR A 259 -0.99 8.52 -12.31
C TYR A 259 -2.43 8.08 -12.63
N ALA A 260 -2.89 7.04 -11.95
CA ALA A 260 -4.31 6.84 -11.71
C ALA A 260 -4.68 7.63 -10.44
N VAL A 261 -5.64 8.53 -10.58
CA VAL A 261 -6.07 9.44 -9.51
C VAL A 261 -7.44 9.03 -9.01
N PHE A 262 -7.55 8.81 -7.70
CA PHE A 262 -8.77 8.38 -7.01
C PHE A 262 -9.20 9.43 -6.02
N THR A 263 -10.47 9.86 -6.09
CA THR A 263 -11.04 10.74 -5.07
C THR A 263 -11.63 9.89 -3.95
N THR A 264 -11.29 10.21 -2.71
CA THR A 264 -11.84 9.50 -1.53
C THR A 264 -13.35 9.76 -1.41
N PRO A 265 -14.13 8.80 -0.89
CA PRO A 265 -15.51 9.07 -0.50
C PRO A 265 -15.59 10.23 0.50
N LYS A 266 -16.59 11.08 0.32
CA LYS A 266 -16.86 12.18 1.25
C LYS A 266 -17.11 11.66 2.66
N ALA A 267 -16.38 12.21 3.62
CA ALA A 267 -16.45 11.79 5.01
C ALA A 267 -16.44 12.99 5.97
N SER A 268 -17.08 12.84 7.13
CA SER A 268 -16.93 13.79 8.21
C SER A 268 -15.51 13.81 8.78
N SER A 269 -15.11 14.90 9.40
CA SER A 269 -13.74 15.10 9.89
C SER A 269 -13.24 13.98 10.81
N ASP A 270 -14.10 13.40 11.65
CA ASP A 270 -13.78 12.27 12.54
C ASP A 270 -13.60 10.94 11.80
N ARG A 271 -14.13 10.80 10.57
CA ARG A 271 -14.03 9.61 9.74
C ARG A 271 -13.13 9.78 8.51
N PHE A 272 -12.56 10.95 8.33
CA PHE A 272 -11.78 11.27 7.13
C PHE A 272 -10.55 10.36 6.98
N THR A 273 -9.80 10.15 8.07
CA THR A 273 -8.65 9.23 8.07
C THR A 273 -9.07 7.79 7.69
N GLU A 274 -10.21 7.33 8.20
CA GLU A 274 -10.76 6.00 7.85
C GLU A 274 -11.10 5.93 6.35
N SER A 275 -11.71 6.97 5.79
CA SER A 275 -12.01 7.07 4.35
C SER A 275 -10.76 6.97 3.49
N ILE A 276 -9.69 7.67 3.87
CA ILE A 276 -8.39 7.61 3.18
C ILE A 276 -7.83 6.18 3.22
N GLN A 277 -7.75 5.56 4.40
CA GLN A 277 -7.19 4.21 4.57
C GLN A 277 -8.00 3.15 3.81
N ASN A 278 -9.32 3.24 3.80
CA ASN A 278 -10.18 2.34 3.05
C ASN A 278 -10.00 2.52 1.54
N THR A 279 -9.82 3.74 1.06
CA THR A 279 -9.54 4.02 -0.36
C THR A 279 -8.21 3.41 -0.78
N TRP A 280 -7.14 3.59 0.01
CA TRP A 280 -5.86 2.93 -0.22
C TRP A 280 -6.00 1.40 -0.33
N MET A 281 -6.74 0.79 0.59
CA MET A 281 -6.97 -0.66 0.57
C MET A 281 -7.71 -1.09 -0.70
N ALA A 282 -8.79 -0.40 -1.07
CA ALA A 282 -9.61 -0.72 -2.23
C ALA A 282 -8.83 -0.59 -3.56
N ILE A 283 -7.95 0.40 -3.70
CA ILE A 283 -7.10 0.57 -4.87
C ILE A 283 -6.30 -0.71 -5.14
N PHE A 284 -5.64 -1.27 -4.13
CA PHE A 284 -4.76 -2.42 -4.32
C PHE A 284 -5.50 -3.77 -4.30
N SER A 285 -6.59 -3.89 -3.53
CA SER A 285 -7.35 -5.16 -3.45
C SER A 285 -8.41 -5.32 -4.53
N GLU A 286 -8.96 -4.22 -5.05
CA GLU A 286 -10.11 -4.27 -5.95
C GLU A 286 -9.82 -3.66 -7.33
N TRP A 287 -9.22 -2.45 -7.38
CA TRP A 287 -9.02 -1.78 -8.65
C TRP A 287 -7.89 -2.39 -9.49
N PHE A 288 -6.69 -2.55 -8.95
CA PHE A 288 -5.55 -3.10 -9.70
C PHE A 288 -5.80 -4.49 -10.29
N PRO A 289 -6.50 -5.42 -9.58
CA PRO A 289 -6.83 -6.73 -10.15
C PRO A 289 -7.61 -6.67 -11.46
N HIS A 290 -8.47 -5.67 -11.60
CA HIS A 290 -9.39 -5.52 -12.74
C HIS A 290 -9.01 -4.38 -13.68
N SER A 291 -7.97 -3.60 -13.37
CA SER A 291 -7.43 -2.55 -14.23
C SER A 291 -6.44 -3.15 -15.25
N GLY A 292 -6.25 -2.52 -16.37
CA GLY A 292 -5.18 -2.86 -17.32
C GLY A 292 -3.80 -2.31 -16.88
N TYR A 293 -3.62 -1.93 -15.61
CA TYR A 293 -2.46 -1.23 -15.09
C TYR A 293 -1.74 -2.02 -14.03
N GLU A 294 -0.43 -1.75 -13.87
CA GLU A 294 0.36 -2.11 -12.70
C GLU A 294 1.05 -0.86 -12.13
N HIS A 295 1.48 -0.92 -10.87
CA HIS A 295 2.20 0.17 -10.24
C HIS A 295 3.56 0.37 -10.91
N SER A 296 3.91 1.61 -11.31
CA SER A 296 5.17 1.87 -12.02
C SER A 296 6.42 1.75 -11.14
N GLY A 297 6.26 1.91 -9.83
CA GLY A 297 7.36 1.93 -8.85
C GLY A 297 7.78 3.35 -8.44
N ALA A 298 7.22 4.39 -9.06
CA ALA A 298 7.44 5.78 -8.67
C ALA A 298 6.70 6.13 -7.36
N SER A 299 6.90 7.35 -6.87
CA SER A 299 6.29 7.81 -5.61
C SER A 299 4.79 7.99 -5.75
N GLU A 300 4.05 7.46 -4.80
CA GLU A 300 2.60 7.65 -4.64
C GLU A 300 2.35 8.77 -3.62
N PHE A 301 1.25 9.51 -3.79
CA PHE A 301 0.96 10.60 -2.88
C PHE A 301 -0.51 10.91 -2.70
N GLU A 302 -0.80 11.49 -1.57
CA GLU A 302 -2.06 12.09 -1.16
C GLU A 302 -2.01 13.57 -1.49
N TYR A 303 -3.08 14.11 -2.08
CA TYR A 303 -3.18 15.50 -2.50
C TYR A 303 -4.34 16.17 -1.75
N TYR A 304 -3.98 17.05 -0.83
CA TYR A 304 -4.89 17.76 0.08
C TYR A 304 -5.08 19.19 -0.42
N ASP A 305 -6.22 19.51 -0.98
CA ASP A 305 -6.60 20.85 -1.46
C ASP A 305 -7.72 21.47 -0.60
N GLU A 306 -8.36 22.52 -1.11
CA GLU A 306 -9.42 23.24 -0.40
C GLU A 306 -10.58 22.34 0.06
N ARG A 307 -10.80 21.18 -0.54
CA ARG A 307 -11.82 20.19 -0.15
C ARG A 307 -11.54 19.57 1.22
N CYS A 308 -10.30 19.71 1.71
CA CYS A 308 -9.85 19.18 3.01
C CYS A 308 -9.92 20.20 4.14
N TRP A 309 -10.07 21.49 3.83
CA TRP A 309 -9.97 22.58 4.79
C TRP A 309 -11.31 23.31 5.05
N GLN A 310 -12.41 22.74 4.56
CA GLN A 310 -13.76 23.30 4.70
C GLN A 310 -14.23 23.27 6.16
N ASP A 311 -15.25 24.09 6.48
CA ASP A 311 -15.80 24.23 7.84
C ASP A 311 -16.23 22.86 8.44
N ARG A 312 -16.15 22.73 9.77
CA ARG A 312 -16.39 21.49 10.54
C ARG A 312 -17.71 20.76 10.24
N ASN A 313 -18.63 21.37 9.52
CA ASN A 313 -19.92 20.79 9.14
C ASN A 313 -19.94 20.25 7.70
N GLU A 314 -18.87 20.39 6.94
CA GLU A 314 -18.80 19.92 5.57
C GLU A 314 -18.08 18.56 5.48
N LEU A 315 -18.45 17.79 4.47
CA LEU A 315 -17.82 16.51 4.21
C LEU A 315 -16.53 16.72 3.43
N LEU A 316 -15.45 16.13 3.91
CA LEU A 316 -14.09 16.23 3.36
C LEU A 316 -13.84 15.14 2.34
N GLU A 317 -13.09 15.45 1.31
CA GLU A 317 -12.56 14.51 0.31
C GLU A 317 -11.19 14.97 -0.18
N MET A 318 -10.37 14.05 -0.69
CA MET A 318 -9.05 14.34 -1.24
C MET A 318 -8.72 13.35 -2.35
N ASP A 319 -7.65 13.60 -3.08
CA ASP A 319 -7.22 12.74 -4.16
C ASP A 319 -5.97 11.92 -3.77
N ILE A 320 -5.98 10.64 -4.16
CA ILE A 320 -4.84 9.74 -4.05
C ILE A 320 -4.27 9.52 -5.45
N TYR A 321 -2.99 9.80 -5.64
CA TYR A 321 -2.25 9.64 -6.88
C TYR A 321 -1.40 8.38 -6.82
N ILE A 322 -1.71 7.42 -7.66
CA ILE A 322 -1.00 6.14 -7.76
C ILE A 322 -0.27 6.09 -9.09
N PRO A 323 1.07 6.02 -9.10
CA PRO A 323 1.83 5.95 -10.34
C PRO A 323 1.61 4.62 -11.04
N VAL A 324 1.28 4.67 -12.33
CA VAL A 324 0.84 3.48 -13.09
C VAL A 324 1.52 3.41 -14.45
N LYS A 325 1.70 2.17 -14.92
CA LYS A 325 2.03 1.85 -16.31
C LYS A 325 1.07 0.78 -16.83
N GLN A 326 0.85 0.75 -18.13
CA GLN A 326 0.05 -0.31 -18.76
C GLN A 326 0.78 -1.66 -18.66
N LYS A 327 -0.02 -2.74 -18.47
CA LYS A 327 0.47 -4.13 -18.47
C LYS A 327 0.89 -4.60 -19.84
#